data_6110f382bfda32b2048ce16821ea2a9c
#
_entry.id   6110f382bfda32b2048ce16821ea2a9c
#
_cell.length_a   1.000
_cell.length_b   1.000
_cell.length_c   1.000
_cell.angle_alpha   90.00
_cell.angle_beta   90.00
_cell.angle_gamma   90.00
#
_symmetry.space_group_name_H-M   'P 1'
#
loop_
_entity.id
_entity.type
_entity.pdbx_description
1 polymer ?
#
loop_
_entity_poly.entity_id
_entity_poly.type
_entity_poly.pdbx_seq_one_letter_code
_entity_poly.pdbx_strand_id
1 'polypeptide(L)'
;MRSTKIRFLKFYLPFLVLFAASSAYGQQTVFDVPSADVLDKGKVYFELDGTARPVDSLTTFTPRVVVGIGHQVEGGVNFNGLSSPTIGQLEISPTVKWRIWDQQSSGWLLYVGDDLFFPVRERTYNAGNYFYACFAKEWKNGTRIGFGGYDFTRNVVANANRAGGQFTFEQRVNNRLTLAAEWYTGNHAAGYLNPGAIVKLTPKLTLYAAYQIGNAGLTAGNHQFLWEIGYNFN
;
A
#
# COMPACT_ATOMS: atom_id res chain seq x y z
N MET A 1 -39.93 -66.07 -8.99
CA MET A 1 -39.70 -64.83 -8.24
C MET A 1 -38.21 -64.43 -8.38
N ARG A 2 -37.91 -63.45 -9.18
CA ARG A 2 -36.52 -62.90 -9.39
C ARG A 2 -36.34 -61.70 -8.49
N SER A 3 -35.43 -61.77 -7.52
CA SER A 3 -35.05 -60.71 -6.67
C SER A 3 -34.07 -59.74 -7.43
N THR A 4 -34.49 -58.53 -7.66
CA THR A 4 -33.70 -57.50 -8.28
C THR A 4 -32.91 -56.80 -7.18
N LYS A 5 -31.58 -57.05 -7.11
CA LYS A 5 -30.66 -56.32 -6.24
C LYS A 5 -30.38 -54.93 -6.83
N ILE A 6 -30.90 -53.89 -6.19
CA ILE A 6 -30.58 -52.48 -6.49
C ILE A 6 -29.17 -52.23 -5.96
N ARG A 7 -28.20 -52.03 -6.87
CA ARG A 7 -26.87 -51.59 -6.55
C ARG A 7 -26.93 -50.08 -6.26
N PHE A 8 -26.74 -49.66 -5.03
CA PHE A 8 -26.48 -48.27 -4.67
C PHE A 8 -25.13 -47.87 -5.25
N LEU A 9 -25.17 -47.04 -6.28
CA LEU A 9 -24.00 -46.35 -6.84
C LEU A 9 -23.60 -45.30 -5.84
N LYS A 10 -22.50 -45.51 -5.10
CA LYS A 10 -21.91 -44.52 -4.22
C LYS A 10 -21.26 -43.44 -5.11
N PHE A 11 -21.94 -42.31 -5.28
CA PHE A 11 -21.34 -41.11 -5.82
C PHE A 11 -20.33 -40.56 -4.80
N TYR A 12 -19.06 -40.82 -5.01
CA TYR A 12 -18.00 -40.05 -4.41
C TYR A 12 -17.98 -38.70 -5.11
N LEU A 13 -18.60 -37.72 -4.49
CA LEU A 13 -18.45 -36.31 -4.85
C LEU A 13 -17.00 -35.94 -4.48
N PRO A 14 -16.08 -35.66 -5.43
CA PRO A 14 -14.78 -35.11 -5.07
C PRO A 14 -15.05 -33.72 -4.50
N PHE A 15 -14.79 -33.59 -3.23
CA PHE A 15 -14.72 -32.27 -2.57
C PHE A 15 -13.59 -31.53 -3.22
N LEU A 16 -13.90 -30.77 -4.28
CA LEU A 16 -13.00 -29.82 -4.92
C LEU A 16 -12.79 -28.71 -3.90
N VAL A 17 -11.78 -28.88 -3.06
CA VAL A 17 -11.25 -27.79 -2.24
C VAL A 17 -10.67 -26.79 -3.24
N LEU A 18 -11.49 -25.85 -3.65
CA LEU A 18 -11.02 -24.60 -4.25
C LEU A 18 -10.16 -23.91 -3.18
N PHE A 19 -8.86 -24.18 -3.23
CA PHE A 19 -7.90 -23.24 -2.72
C PHE A 19 -8.17 -21.96 -3.50
N ALA A 20 -8.93 -21.06 -2.90
CA ALA A 20 -8.91 -19.68 -3.29
C ALA A 20 -7.47 -19.23 -3.05
N ALA A 21 -6.63 -19.34 -4.08
CA ALA A 21 -5.40 -18.60 -4.12
C ALA A 21 -5.83 -17.15 -3.91
N SER A 22 -5.57 -16.64 -2.72
CA SER A 22 -5.62 -15.20 -2.48
C SER A 22 -4.60 -14.63 -3.45
N SER A 23 -5.07 -14.12 -4.58
CA SER A 23 -4.23 -13.35 -5.48
C SER A 23 -3.69 -12.22 -4.61
N ALA A 24 -2.40 -12.27 -4.28
CA ALA A 24 -1.73 -11.16 -3.65
C ALA A 24 -1.81 -10.02 -4.67
N TYR A 25 -2.73 -9.10 -4.43
CA TYR A 25 -2.81 -7.88 -5.23
C TYR A 25 -1.64 -7.02 -4.76
N GLY A 26 -0.77 -6.66 -5.66
CA GLY A 26 0.30 -5.72 -5.37
C GLY A 26 -0.34 -4.41 -4.93
N GLN A 27 -0.13 -4.07 -3.71
CA GLN A 27 -0.47 -2.80 -3.10
C GLN A 27 0.78 -2.37 -2.35
N GLN A 28 1.50 -1.40 -2.88
CA GLN A 28 2.75 -0.97 -2.26
C GLN A 28 2.47 -0.29 -0.91
N THR A 29 1.42 0.51 -0.85
CA THR A 29 0.96 1.29 0.32
C THR A 29 -0.53 1.01 0.57
N VAL A 30 -1.07 1.34 1.74
CA VAL A 30 -2.53 1.37 1.97
C VAL A 30 -3.11 2.60 1.27
N PHE A 31 -2.52 3.76 1.53
CA PHE A 31 -2.56 5.01 0.76
C PHE A 31 -1.12 5.53 0.66
N ASP A 32 -0.53 6.08 1.73
CA ASP A 32 0.87 6.51 1.80
C ASP A 32 1.72 5.57 2.67
N VAL A 33 1.12 4.92 3.71
CA VAL A 33 1.80 3.99 4.61
C VAL A 33 2.00 2.64 3.92
N PRO A 34 3.21 2.05 3.95
CA PRO A 34 3.49 0.76 3.34
C PRO A 34 2.55 -0.34 3.83
N SER A 35 2.00 -1.09 2.90
CA SER A 35 1.16 -2.26 3.18
C SER A 35 2.00 -3.52 3.43
N ALA A 36 1.39 -4.53 4.06
CA ALA A 36 2.03 -5.84 4.25
C ALA A 36 2.03 -6.71 2.99
N ASP A 37 1.36 -6.28 1.91
CA ASP A 37 1.28 -7.04 0.67
C ASP A 37 2.61 -6.94 -0.10
N VAL A 38 3.02 -8.06 -0.69
CA VAL A 38 4.21 -8.18 -1.54
C VAL A 38 3.83 -8.94 -2.79
N LEU A 39 4.25 -8.46 -3.95
CA LEU A 39 3.99 -9.08 -5.23
C LEU A 39 4.69 -10.45 -5.38
N ASP A 40 3.98 -11.41 -5.95
CA ASP A 40 4.56 -12.66 -6.36
C ASP A 40 5.64 -12.45 -7.44
N LYS A 41 6.61 -13.37 -7.50
CA LYS A 41 7.70 -13.30 -8.47
C LYS A 41 7.21 -13.11 -9.91
N GLY A 42 7.75 -12.09 -10.57
CA GLY A 42 7.45 -11.74 -11.96
C GLY A 42 6.13 -11.00 -12.17
N LYS A 43 5.35 -10.77 -11.12
CA LYS A 43 4.17 -9.89 -11.21
C LYS A 43 4.60 -8.44 -11.29
N VAL A 44 3.84 -7.64 -12.03
CA VAL A 44 4.08 -6.21 -12.21
C VAL A 44 2.82 -5.46 -11.83
N TYR A 45 3.01 -4.42 -11.03
CA TYR A 45 1.97 -3.51 -10.60
C TYR A 45 2.33 -2.08 -10.98
N PHE A 46 1.37 -1.36 -11.54
CA PHE A 46 1.45 0.07 -11.80
C PHE A 46 0.42 0.79 -10.94
N GLU A 47 0.79 1.93 -10.40
CA GLU A 47 -0.10 2.81 -9.67
C GLU A 47 0.13 4.26 -10.06
N LEU A 48 -0.94 5.00 -10.18
CA LEU A 48 -0.93 6.44 -10.31
C LEU A 48 -1.66 7.03 -9.11
N ASP A 49 -0.91 7.68 -8.23
CA ASP A 49 -1.49 8.40 -7.12
C ASP A 49 -1.68 9.86 -7.49
N GLY A 50 -2.72 10.44 -6.96
CA GLY A 50 -3.00 11.86 -7.09
C GLY A 50 -3.50 12.45 -5.78
N THR A 51 -3.02 13.63 -5.44
CA THR A 51 -3.61 14.43 -4.37
C THR A 51 -4.11 15.75 -4.91
N ALA A 52 -5.24 16.20 -4.36
CA ALA A 52 -5.81 17.50 -4.69
C ALA A 52 -5.99 18.31 -3.40
N ARG A 53 -5.29 19.43 -3.29
CA ARG A 53 -5.30 20.32 -2.13
C ARG A 53 -6.08 21.59 -2.45
N PRO A 54 -7.33 21.73 -1.96
CA PRO A 54 -8.20 22.83 -2.34
C PRO A 54 -7.71 24.21 -1.90
N VAL A 55 -6.97 24.28 -0.77
CA VAL A 55 -6.56 25.55 -0.16
C VAL A 55 -5.66 26.40 -1.08
N ASP A 56 -4.88 25.76 -1.93
CA ASP A 56 -3.96 26.43 -2.87
C ASP A 56 -4.07 25.90 -4.30
N SER A 57 -5.11 25.11 -4.58
CA SER A 57 -5.38 24.49 -5.89
C SER A 57 -4.21 23.62 -6.40
N LEU A 58 -3.37 23.10 -5.48
CA LEU A 58 -2.27 22.21 -5.83
C LEU A 58 -2.78 20.80 -6.08
N THR A 59 -2.38 20.23 -7.20
CA THR A 59 -2.56 18.81 -7.49
C THR A 59 -1.20 18.17 -7.68
N THR A 60 -0.95 17.04 -7.02
CA THR A 60 0.28 16.26 -7.20
C THR A 60 -0.01 14.90 -7.79
N PHE A 61 0.95 14.33 -8.48
CA PHE A 61 0.89 12.99 -9.07
C PHE A 61 2.16 12.23 -8.74
N THR A 62 2.01 10.95 -8.43
CA THR A 62 3.11 10.02 -8.19
C THR A 62 2.87 8.73 -8.97
N PRO A 63 3.32 8.65 -10.22
CA PRO A 63 3.37 7.37 -10.92
C PRO A 63 4.38 6.45 -10.25
N ARG A 64 4.01 5.17 -10.10
CA ARG A 64 4.91 4.14 -9.56
C ARG A 64 4.77 2.82 -10.30
N VAL A 65 5.87 2.08 -10.37
CA VAL A 65 5.93 0.72 -10.91
C VAL A 65 6.61 -0.18 -9.90
N VAL A 66 6.02 -1.33 -9.64
CA VAL A 66 6.56 -2.33 -8.69
C VAL A 66 6.60 -3.69 -9.36
N VAL A 67 7.65 -4.46 -9.07
CA VAL A 67 7.88 -5.80 -9.60
C VAL A 67 8.18 -6.77 -8.45
N GLY A 68 7.48 -7.89 -8.41
CA GLY A 68 7.79 -8.99 -7.51
C GLY A 68 9.09 -9.69 -7.90
N ILE A 69 10.07 -9.69 -7.02
CA ILE A 69 11.39 -10.31 -7.23
C ILE A 69 11.36 -11.79 -6.84
N GLY A 70 10.46 -12.16 -5.92
CA GLY A 70 10.39 -13.47 -5.28
C GLY A 70 10.97 -13.43 -3.87
N HIS A 71 10.85 -14.55 -3.15
CA HIS A 71 11.29 -14.66 -1.74
C HIS A 71 10.69 -13.59 -0.82
N GLN A 72 9.42 -13.20 -1.10
CA GLN A 72 8.70 -12.17 -0.36
C GLN A 72 9.34 -10.77 -0.49
N VAL A 73 10.05 -10.52 -1.59
CA VAL A 73 10.69 -9.24 -1.92
C VAL A 73 10.04 -8.66 -3.17
N GLU A 74 9.76 -7.38 -3.13
CA GLU A 74 9.42 -6.56 -4.29
C GLU A 74 10.33 -5.34 -4.38
N GLY A 75 10.50 -4.84 -5.58
CA GLY A 75 11.24 -3.60 -5.83
C GLY A 75 10.48 -2.74 -6.83
N GLY A 76 10.68 -1.44 -6.76
CA GLY A 76 9.96 -0.53 -7.62
C GLY A 76 10.66 0.80 -7.81
N VAL A 77 9.96 1.71 -8.47
CA VAL A 77 10.38 3.10 -8.64
C VAL A 77 9.14 4.00 -8.60
N ASN A 78 9.23 5.07 -7.79
CA ASN A 78 8.25 6.14 -7.72
C ASN A 78 8.83 7.40 -8.37
N PHE A 79 7.95 8.20 -8.99
CA PHE A 79 8.28 9.51 -9.56
C PHE A 79 7.51 10.56 -8.76
N ASN A 80 8.17 11.14 -7.74
CA ASN A 80 7.54 12.07 -6.80
C ASN A 80 7.64 13.51 -7.29
N GLY A 81 6.69 14.35 -6.89
CA GLY A 81 6.76 15.79 -7.10
C GLY A 81 6.22 16.29 -8.43
N LEU A 82 5.59 15.45 -9.25
CA LEU A 82 4.83 15.92 -10.40
C LEU A 82 3.62 16.71 -9.89
N SER A 83 3.54 17.99 -10.14
CA SER A 83 2.50 18.84 -9.59
C SER A 83 2.04 19.92 -10.57
N SER A 84 0.82 20.43 -10.37
CA SER A 84 0.21 21.48 -11.14
C SER A 84 -0.43 22.50 -10.17
N PRO A 85 -0.36 23.82 -10.45
CA PRO A 85 0.10 24.44 -11.69
C PRO A 85 1.63 24.57 -11.82
N THR A 86 2.37 24.31 -10.76
CA THR A 86 3.84 24.44 -10.76
C THR A 86 4.50 23.11 -10.42
N ILE A 87 5.52 22.73 -11.18
CA ILE A 87 6.33 21.55 -10.85
C ILE A 87 7.39 22.01 -9.85
N GLY A 88 7.31 21.46 -8.62
CA GLY A 88 8.29 21.66 -7.57
C GLY A 88 9.51 20.76 -7.71
N GLN A 89 10.02 20.27 -6.57
CA GLN A 89 11.10 19.28 -6.53
C GLN A 89 10.60 17.97 -7.16
N LEU A 90 11.27 17.52 -8.21
CA LEU A 90 11.01 16.23 -8.84
C LEU A 90 12.05 15.23 -8.34
N GLU A 91 11.58 14.05 -7.92
CA GLU A 91 12.42 12.99 -7.38
C GLU A 91 12.17 11.66 -8.08
N ILE A 92 13.23 10.90 -8.30
CA ILE A 92 13.17 9.50 -8.65
C ILE A 92 13.45 8.71 -7.37
N SER A 93 12.53 7.81 -7.00
CA SER A 93 12.61 7.05 -5.75
C SER A 93 12.58 5.55 -6.03
N PRO A 94 13.73 4.89 -6.21
CA PRO A 94 13.81 3.43 -6.14
C PRO A 94 13.34 2.95 -4.75
N THR A 95 12.54 1.88 -4.74
CA THR A 95 11.96 1.31 -3.53
C THR A 95 12.25 -0.17 -3.41
N VAL A 96 12.35 -0.67 -2.19
CA VAL A 96 12.41 -2.10 -1.90
C VAL A 96 11.58 -2.41 -0.68
N LYS A 97 10.80 -3.48 -0.74
CA LYS A 97 10.06 -4.01 0.40
C LYS A 97 10.30 -5.51 0.52
N TRP A 98 10.51 -5.96 1.74
CA TRP A 98 10.72 -7.36 2.08
C TRP A 98 9.82 -7.76 3.24
N ARG A 99 8.95 -8.75 3.02
CA ARG A 99 8.21 -9.40 4.08
C ARG A 99 9.07 -10.50 4.68
N ILE A 100 9.75 -10.15 5.79
CA ILE A 100 10.76 -10.99 6.46
C ILE A 100 10.12 -12.21 7.10
N TRP A 101 8.91 -12.04 7.63
CA TRP A 101 8.24 -13.08 8.39
C TRP A 101 6.74 -13.07 8.10
N ASP A 102 6.20 -14.28 7.90
CA ASP A 102 4.80 -14.52 7.60
C ASP A 102 4.35 -15.78 8.34
N GLN A 103 3.62 -15.58 9.42
CA GLN A 103 3.04 -16.68 10.19
C GLN A 103 1.58 -16.87 9.80
N GLN A 104 1.35 -17.57 8.70
CA GLN A 104 0.02 -17.79 8.12
C GLN A 104 -0.99 -18.36 9.13
N SER A 105 -0.58 -19.26 10.05
CA SER A 105 -1.47 -19.87 11.04
C SER A 105 -2.07 -18.86 12.02
N SER A 106 -1.30 -17.83 12.39
CA SER A 106 -1.73 -16.77 13.31
C SER A 106 -2.08 -15.45 12.59
N GLY A 107 -1.67 -15.29 11.32
CA GLY A 107 -1.89 -14.08 10.51
C GLY A 107 -0.97 -12.91 10.91
N TRP A 108 0.13 -13.15 11.60
CA TRP A 108 1.12 -12.13 11.88
C TRP A 108 2.14 -12.02 10.75
N LEU A 109 2.51 -10.80 10.42
CA LEU A 109 3.44 -10.43 9.36
C LEU A 109 4.46 -9.42 9.90
N LEU A 110 5.72 -9.52 9.44
CA LEU A 110 6.75 -8.52 9.65
C LEU A 110 7.35 -8.13 8.30
N TYR A 111 7.39 -6.86 7.99
CA TYR A 111 7.98 -6.35 6.77
C TYR A 111 8.81 -5.11 7.02
N VAL A 112 9.81 -4.94 6.19
CA VAL A 112 10.71 -3.78 6.18
C VAL A 112 10.83 -3.26 4.77
N GLY A 113 11.22 -2.02 4.61
CA GLY A 113 11.53 -1.45 3.32
C GLY A 113 12.29 -0.15 3.41
N ASP A 114 12.73 0.29 2.26
CA ASP A 114 13.47 1.54 2.09
C ASP A 114 13.09 2.17 0.75
N ASP A 115 12.79 3.47 0.77
CA ASP A 115 12.61 4.29 -0.40
C ASP A 115 13.76 5.27 -0.46
N LEU A 116 14.56 5.20 -1.50
CA LEU A 116 15.65 6.12 -1.76
C LEU A 116 15.13 7.33 -2.53
N PHE A 117 15.53 8.53 -2.16
CA PHE A 117 15.12 9.76 -2.81
C PHE A 117 16.29 10.40 -3.55
N PHE A 118 16.14 10.61 -4.85
CA PHE A 118 17.10 11.29 -5.70
C PHE A 118 16.44 12.47 -6.40
N PRO A 119 16.51 13.70 -5.81
CA PRO A 119 16.00 14.90 -6.46
C PRO A 119 16.71 15.13 -7.79
N VAL A 120 15.96 15.28 -8.87
CA VAL A 120 16.48 15.55 -10.22
C VAL A 120 16.17 16.96 -10.70
N ARG A 121 15.19 17.64 -10.06
CA ARG A 121 14.82 19.02 -10.33
C ARG A 121 14.52 19.74 -9.01
N GLU A 122 14.80 21.06 -8.95
CA GLU A 122 14.59 21.91 -7.74
C GLU A 122 15.21 21.26 -6.49
N ARG A 123 16.46 20.86 -6.60
CA ARG A 123 17.16 20.02 -5.63
C ARG A 123 17.43 20.77 -4.34
N THR A 124 16.81 20.36 -3.23
CA THR A 124 17.09 20.86 -1.88
C THR A 124 18.10 19.98 -1.13
N TYR A 125 18.34 18.76 -1.62
CA TYR A 125 19.36 17.82 -1.14
C TYR A 125 19.85 16.93 -2.29
N ASN A 126 20.90 16.13 -2.08
CA ASN A 126 21.46 15.24 -3.12
C ASN A 126 20.82 13.87 -3.13
N ALA A 127 20.71 13.25 -1.98
CA ALA A 127 20.07 11.96 -1.79
C ALA A 127 19.54 11.86 -0.37
N GLY A 128 18.53 11.03 -0.19
CA GLY A 128 17.94 10.70 1.09
C GLY A 128 17.25 9.38 1.06
N ASN A 129 16.68 8.98 2.17
CA ASN A 129 15.85 7.78 2.23
C ASN A 129 14.76 7.88 3.28
N TYR A 130 13.82 6.95 3.18
CA TYR A 130 12.79 6.62 4.12
C TYR A 130 12.86 5.12 4.39
N PHE A 131 13.37 4.76 5.57
CA PHE A 131 13.40 3.40 6.06
C PHE A 131 12.20 3.14 6.98
N TYR A 132 11.64 1.94 6.91
CA TYR A 132 10.54 1.52 7.79
C TYR A 132 10.62 0.05 8.18
N ALA A 133 10.03 -0.25 9.35
CA ALA A 133 9.83 -1.61 9.85
C ALA A 133 8.44 -1.70 10.49
N CYS A 134 7.62 -2.65 10.06
CA CYS A 134 6.23 -2.77 10.44
C CYS A 134 5.82 -4.20 10.72
N PHE A 135 4.95 -4.33 11.70
CA PHE A 135 4.14 -5.53 11.91
C PHE A 135 2.74 -5.32 11.34
N ALA A 136 2.14 -6.41 10.88
CA ALA A 136 0.71 -6.44 10.59
C ALA A 136 0.09 -7.70 11.18
N LYS A 137 -1.19 -7.60 11.49
CA LYS A 137 -2.03 -8.71 11.92
C LYS A 137 -3.25 -8.77 11.01
N GLU A 138 -3.42 -9.89 10.35
CA GLU A 138 -4.60 -10.18 9.54
C GLU A 138 -5.47 -11.23 10.22
N TRP A 139 -6.78 -11.00 10.24
CA TRP A 139 -7.79 -11.91 10.75
C TRP A 139 -8.63 -12.50 9.61
N LYS A 140 -9.20 -13.70 9.85
CA LYS A 140 -10.03 -14.40 8.86
C LYS A 140 -11.29 -13.64 8.44
N ASN A 141 -11.77 -12.70 9.27
CA ASN A 141 -12.90 -11.83 8.96
C ASN A 141 -12.58 -10.69 8.00
N GLY A 142 -11.33 -10.61 7.52
CA GLY A 142 -10.87 -9.56 6.60
C GLY A 142 -10.48 -8.24 7.28
N THR A 143 -10.34 -8.23 8.62
CA THR A 143 -9.70 -7.12 9.33
C THR A 143 -8.19 -7.28 9.23
N ARG A 144 -7.49 -6.18 8.96
CA ARG A 144 -6.03 -6.09 9.03
C ARG A 144 -5.63 -4.82 9.77
N ILE A 145 -4.69 -4.93 10.69
CA ILE A 145 -4.09 -3.81 11.41
C ILE A 145 -2.59 -3.88 11.22
N GLY A 146 -1.99 -2.76 10.83
CA GLY A 146 -0.55 -2.60 10.73
C GLY A 146 -0.05 -1.52 11.69
N PHE A 147 1.15 -1.68 12.19
CA PHE A 147 1.83 -0.67 13.00
C PHE A 147 3.34 -0.84 12.87
N GLY A 148 4.04 0.27 12.93
CA GLY A 148 5.49 0.25 12.81
C GLY A 148 6.13 1.60 13.06
N GLY A 149 7.42 1.64 12.83
CA GLY A 149 8.22 2.85 12.91
C GLY A 149 8.89 3.16 11.59
N TYR A 150 9.27 4.40 11.43
CA TYR A 150 10.02 4.89 10.29
C TYR A 150 11.12 5.87 10.71
N ASP A 151 12.09 6.06 9.82
CA ASP A 151 13.14 7.05 9.92
C ASP A 151 13.44 7.65 8.53
N PHE A 152 13.43 8.97 8.45
CA PHE A 152 13.87 9.71 7.26
C PHE A 152 15.30 10.19 7.43
N THR A 153 16.04 10.26 6.35
CA THR A 153 17.28 11.06 6.33
C THR A 153 16.97 12.51 6.67
N ARG A 154 17.78 13.13 7.54
CA ARG A 154 17.55 14.49 8.06
C ARG A 154 17.29 15.53 6.96
N ASN A 155 18.01 15.48 5.86
CA ASN A 155 17.89 16.44 4.76
C ASN A 155 16.59 16.32 3.97
N VAL A 156 15.87 15.18 4.04
CA VAL A 156 14.55 15.00 3.42
C VAL A 156 13.48 15.77 4.17
N VAL A 157 13.54 15.77 5.50
CA VAL A 157 12.50 16.37 6.36
C VAL A 157 12.93 17.72 6.98
N ALA A 158 14.12 18.17 6.67
CA ALA A 158 14.69 19.44 7.17
C ALA A 158 14.54 19.56 8.71
N ASN A 159 13.73 20.50 9.19
CA ASN A 159 13.52 20.77 10.62
C ASN A 159 12.36 19.95 11.25
N ALA A 160 11.64 19.14 10.44
CA ALA A 160 10.54 18.34 10.92
C ALA A 160 11.01 17.07 11.66
N ASN A 161 10.08 16.32 12.23
CA ASN A 161 10.35 15.04 12.86
C ASN A 161 10.93 14.07 11.83
N ARG A 162 12.10 13.53 12.14
CA ARG A 162 12.77 12.55 11.30
C ARG A 162 12.17 11.15 11.44
N ALA A 163 11.86 10.76 12.68
CA ALA A 163 11.34 9.44 13.00
C ALA A 163 9.95 9.54 13.63
N GLY A 164 9.17 8.49 13.48
CA GLY A 164 7.84 8.40 14.05
C GLY A 164 7.21 7.03 13.92
N GLY A 165 5.93 6.96 14.22
CA GLY A 165 5.10 5.77 14.03
C GLY A 165 4.25 5.86 12.78
N GLN A 166 3.86 4.69 12.27
CA GLN A 166 2.89 4.55 11.20
C GLN A 166 1.92 3.44 11.52
N PHE A 167 0.66 3.66 11.18
CA PHE A 167 -0.45 2.77 11.54
C PHE A 167 -1.36 2.60 10.34
N THR A 168 -1.88 1.37 10.17
CA THR A 168 -2.90 1.07 9.16
C THR A 168 -4.03 0.26 9.76
N PHE A 169 -5.21 0.48 9.26
CA PHE A 169 -6.40 -0.31 9.53
C PHE A 169 -7.13 -0.57 8.23
N GLU A 170 -7.49 -1.82 7.98
CA GLU A 170 -8.26 -2.23 6.83
C GLU A 170 -9.36 -3.19 7.29
N GLN A 171 -10.58 -2.97 6.79
CA GLN A 171 -11.72 -3.85 7.00
C GLN A 171 -12.36 -4.19 5.67
N ARG A 172 -12.22 -5.45 5.24
CA ARG A 172 -12.95 -5.95 4.08
C ARG A 172 -14.44 -6.01 4.39
N VAL A 173 -15.24 -5.22 3.67
CA VAL A 173 -16.71 -5.21 3.78
C VAL A 173 -17.31 -6.29 2.90
N ASN A 174 -16.77 -6.44 1.69
CA ASN A 174 -17.15 -7.47 0.72
C ASN A 174 -15.99 -7.72 -0.27
N ASN A 175 -16.23 -8.50 -1.33
CA ASN A 175 -15.19 -8.86 -2.30
C ASN A 175 -14.67 -7.67 -3.14
N ARG A 176 -15.34 -6.52 -3.10
CA ARG A 176 -14.96 -5.32 -3.88
C ARG A 176 -14.61 -4.12 -3.03
N LEU A 177 -15.12 -4.04 -1.80
CA LEU A 177 -14.96 -2.86 -0.94
C LEU A 177 -14.19 -3.21 0.33
N THR A 178 -13.14 -2.48 0.59
CA THR A 178 -12.42 -2.43 1.86
C THR A 178 -12.48 -1.00 2.39
N LEU A 179 -12.90 -0.80 3.62
CA LEU A 179 -12.70 0.46 4.34
C LEU A 179 -11.29 0.45 4.90
N ALA A 180 -10.60 1.58 4.78
CA ALA A 180 -9.22 1.69 5.24
C ALA A 180 -8.99 3.02 5.96
N ALA A 181 -8.05 3.01 6.89
CA ALA A 181 -7.51 4.22 7.47
C ALA A 181 -6.02 4.00 7.73
N GLU A 182 -5.24 5.04 7.57
CA GLU A 182 -3.84 5.01 7.95
C GLU A 182 -3.44 6.31 8.64
N TRP A 183 -2.39 6.25 9.40
CA TRP A 183 -1.84 7.42 10.04
C TRP A 183 -0.31 7.41 9.96
N TYR A 184 0.21 8.39 9.29
CA TYR A 184 1.61 8.72 9.26
C TYR A 184 1.85 9.80 10.33
N THR A 185 2.49 9.47 11.44
CA THR A 185 2.73 10.44 12.51
C THR A 185 3.80 11.47 12.12
N GLY A 186 4.01 12.46 12.97
CA GLY A 186 5.05 13.47 12.72
C GLY A 186 4.49 14.76 12.12
N ASN A 187 5.37 15.76 12.04
CA ASN A 187 5.06 17.12 11.57
C ASN A 187 5.73 17.44 10.22
N HIS A 188 6.21 16.43 9.49
CA HIS A 188 6.77 16.53 8.14
C HIS A 188 5.68 16.51 7.06
N ALA A 189 6.10 16.68 5.79
CA ALA A 189 5.18 16.80 4.66
C ALA A 189 4.29 15.56 4.40
N ALA A 190 4.70 14.36 4.86
CA ALA A 190 3.89 13.14 4.77
C ALA A 190 3.01 12.89 6.02
N GLY A 191 2.94 13.83 6.97
CA GLY A 191 2.23 13.66 8.23
C GLY A 191 0.71 13.83 8.10
N TYR A 192 -0.02 12.77 7.80
CA TYR A 192 -1.46 12.75 7.60
C TYR A 192 -2.15 11.57 8.29
N LEU A 193 -3.40 11.78 8.68
CA LEU A 193 -4.38 10.73 8.96
C LEU A 193 -5.31 10.61 7.73
N ASN A 194 -5.39 9.42 7.15
CA ASN A 194 -6.05 9.16 5.87
C ASN A 194 -7.19 8.14 6.02
N PRO A 195 -8.40 8.52 6.48
CA PRO A 195 -9.58 7.66 6.36
C PRO A 195 -10.03 7.59 4.90
N GLY A 196 -10.38 6.37 4.43
CA GLY A 196 -10.75 6.16 3.05
C GLY A 196 -11.33 4.80 2.73
N ALA A 197 -11.34 4.47 1.45
CA ALA A 197 -11.86 3.23 0.91
C ALA A 197 -11.03 2.75 -0.28
N ILE A 198 -10.98 1.43 -0.45
CA ILE A 198 -10.32 0.72 -1.54
C ILE A 198 -11.41 -0.06 -2.29
N VAL A 199 -11.54 0.17 -3.58
CA VAL A 199 -12.59 -0.43 -4.41
C VAL A 199 -11.97 -1.21 -5.56
N LYS A 200 -12.14 -2.53 -5.56
CA LYS A 200 -11.75 -3.40 -6.68
C LYS A 200 -12.79 -3.27 -7.79
N LEU A 201 -12.48 -2.53 -8.84
CA LEU A 201 -13.35 -2.35 -10.00
C LEU A 201 -13.38 -3.60 -10.88
N THR A 202 -12.21 -4.22 -11.06
CA THR A 202 -12.02 -5.51 -11.75
C THR A 202 -10.99 -6.35 -11.01
N PRO A 203 -10.73 -7.62 -11.41
CA PRO A 203 -9.62 -8.39 -10.85
C PRO A 203 -8.24 -7.76 -11.00
N LYS A 204 -8.07 -6.82 -11.93
CA LYS A 204 -6.79 -6.16 -12.22
C LYS A 204 -6.75 -4.69 -11.84
N LEU A 205 -7.91 -4.03 -11.71
CA LEU A 205 -8.01 -2.60 -11.52
C LEU A 205 -8.61 -2.27 -10.15
N THR A 206 -7.89 -1.51 -9.36
CA THR A 206 -8.28 -1.04 -8.03
C THR A 206 -8.25 0.47 -7.98
N LEU A 207 -9.26 1.06 -7.36
CA LEU A 207 -9.35 2.48 -7.06
C LEU A 207 -9.23 2.66 -5.55
N TYR A 208 -8.44 3.65 -5.13
CA TYR A 208 -8.30 4.07 -3.74
C TYR A 208 -8.78 5.52 -3.63
N ALA A 209 -9.42 5.85 -2.54
CA ALA A 209 -9.85 7.21 -2.26
C ALA A 209 -9.80 7.47 -0.75
N ALA A 210 -9.16 8.57 -0.35
CA ALA A 210 -9.06 8.97 1.04
C ALA A 210 -9.18 10.49 1.18
N TYR A 211 -9.53 10.93 2.38
CA TYR A 211 -9.43 12.31 2.81
C TYR A 211 -8.25 12.43 3.76
N GLN A 212 -7.23 13.18 3.36
CA GLN A 212 -6.02 13.37 4.14
C GLN A 212 -6.19 14.54 5.11
N ILE A 213 -6.16 14.22 6.40
CA ILE A 213 -6.25 15.19 7.50
C ILE A 213 -4.83 15.46 7.98
N GLY A 214 -4.33 16.68 7.72
CA GLY A 214 -2.98 17.06 8.09
C GLY A 214 -2.75 17.06 9.59
N ASN A 215 -1.58 16.56 10.00
CA ASN A 215 -1.09 16.64 11.38
C ASN A 215 -0.70 18.08 11.74
N ALA A 216 -0.16 18.28 12.93
CA ALA A 216 0.54 19.52 13.28
C ALA A 216 1.80 19.72 12.42
N GLY A 217 2.26 20.94 12.25
CA GLY A 217 3.48 21.27 11.50
C GLY A 217 3.22 21.59 10.04
N LEU A 218 3.96 20.98 9.11
CA LEU A 218 3.89 21.32 7.67
C LEU A 218 2.55 21.00 7.02
N THR A 219 1.80 20.06 7.56
CA THR A 219 0.49 19.65 7.04
C THR A 219 -0.68 20.26 7.79
N ALA A 220 -0.43 21.06 8.85
CA ALA A 220 -1.48 21.69 9.65
C ALA A 220 -2.41 22.56 8.79
N GLY A 221 -3.70 22.24 8.77
CA GLY A 221 -4.70 22.92 7.95
C GLY A 221 -4.63 22.65 6.44
N ASN A 222 -3.67 21.86 5.99
CA ASN A 222 -3.51 21.46 4.58
C ASN A 222 -4.21 20.13 4.31
N HIS A 223 -5.52 20.10 4.51
CA HIS A 223 -6.31 18.92 4.17
C HIS A 223 -6.43 18.77 2.65
N GLN A 224 -6.43 17.52 2.18
CA GLN A 224 -6.47 17.24 0.75
C GLN A 224 -7.21 15.92 0.45
N PHE A 225 -7.63 15.77 -0.80
CA PHE A 225 -8.17 14.52 -1.30
C PHE A 225 -7.06 13.71 -1.93
N LEU A 226 -7.01 12.42 -1.60
CA LEU A 226 -6.13 11.44 -2.23
C LEU A 226 -6.98 10.48 -3.05
N TRP A 227 -6.50 10.15 -4.22
CA TRP A 227 -7.02 9.06 -5.05
C TRP A 227 -5.85 8.32 -5.70
N GLU A 228 -6.03 7.01 -5.89
CA GLU A 228 -5.03 6.18 -6.56
C GLU A 228 -5.72 5.21 -7.51
N ILE A 229 -5.06 4.92 -8.61
CA ILE A 229 -5.49 3.92 -9.59
C ILE A 229 -4.39 2.89 -9.72
N GLY A 230 -4.63 1.69 -9.21
CA GLY A 230 -3.69 0.57 -9.26
C GLY A 230 -4.08 -0.45 -10.32
N TYR A 231 -3.11 -0.94 -11.10
CA TYR A 231 -3.31 -1.93 -12.13
C TYR A 231 -2.30 -3.09 -12.03
N ASN A 232 -2.80 -4.32 -11.94
CA ASN A 232 -2.01 -5.54 -11.96
C ASN A 232 -1.95 -6.08 -13.41
N PHE A 233 -0.74 -6.19 -13.97
CA PHE A 233 -0.57 -6.61 -15.36
C PHE A 233 -0.77 -8.12 -15.59
N ASN A 234 -0.60 -8.97 -14.58
CA ASN A 234 -0.67 -10.44 -14.74
C ASN A 234 -1.44 -11.14 -13.64
#